data_05e7c40a2a5e9cc5f2a1a10dbee49d31
#
_entry.id   05e7c40a2a5e9cc5f2a1a10dbee49d31
#
_cell.length_a   1.000
_cell.length_b   1.000
_cell.length_c   1.000
_cell.angle_alpha   90.00
_cell.angle_beta   90.00
_cell.angle_gamma   90.00
#
_symmetry.space_group_name_H-M   'P 1'
#
loop_
_entity.id
_entity.type
_entity.pdbx_description
1 polymer ?
#
loop_
_entity_poly.entity_id
_entity_poly.type
_entity_poly.pdbx_seq_one_letter_code
_entity_poly.pdbx_strand_id
1 'polypeptide(L)'
;MRVTYRDEARLTRLGDTEAEPVKANVLDRSALRRAFRGCDTVFHCAGFVGSHPAERVWQVNALSPRIAVEAAAAEDVRRVVVTSSVAGIGPAPAGEVGTEDDFYRGGGLGLAYPDAKHEGEAEALAAASRHGVEVVIVNPSYVFGVPVDRSAPGETSTRMIGNYLRGRLPALVDGQTNVVDVRDVAKGHLLAAEHGTPGERYVLGGHDIGWVALFDRVAELSGVRHPLLVLSREAGELARKAEAAGFPSPISAEGLVLMAQNWRYSSRKARRELGYRVRGLERTLSDTIDWYSELIESGTLGGGRPSALSLAAAGMRMAERTGALAALRAVERYVGRRMVAP
;
A
#
# COMPACT_ATOMS: atom_id res chain seq x y z
N MET A 1 16.78 16.66 11.82
CA MET A 1 16.22 15.89 10.69
C MET A 1 15.55 16.84 9.71
N ARG A 2 15.64 16.60 8.38
CA ARG A 2 14.91 17.37 7.36
C ARG A 2 13.82 16.54 6.72
N VAL A 3 12.70 17.20 6.38
CA VAL A 3 11.60 16.55 5.66
C VAL A 3 11.25 17.39 4.44
N THR A 4 11.29 16.76 3.26
CA THR A 4 10.91 17.43 2.03
C THR A 4 9.39 17.42 1.84
N TYR A 5 8.83 18.52 1.39
CA TYR A 5 7.42 18.63 1.07
C TYR A 5 7.23 19.33 -0.29
N ARG A 6 6.13 19.03 -0.96
CA ARG A 6 5.72 19.68 -2.20
C ARG A 6 4.58 20.68 -1.97
N ASP A 7 3.63 20.29 -1.10
CA ASP A 7 2.41 21.01 -0.81
C ASP A 7 2.40 21.44 0.66
N GLU A 8 2.33 22.74 0.91
CA GLU A 8 2.33 23.32 2.25
C GLU A 8 1.16 22.86 3.11
N ALA A 9 0.00 22.60 2.49
CA ALA A 9 -1.16 22.06 3.21
C ALA A 9 -0.88 20.68 3.87
N ARG A 10 0.20 20.01 3.48
CA ARG A 10 0.59 18.73 4.07
C ARG A 10 1.60 18.84 5.23
N LEU A 11 2.08 20.04 5.53
CA LEU A 11 3.01 20.24 6.65
C LEU A 11 2.38 19.90 7.99
N THR A 12 1.08 20.10 8.14
CA THR A 12 0.34 19.70 9.34
C THR A 12 0.49 18.22 9.69
N ARG A 13 0.79 17.37 8.68
CA ARG A 13 1.00 15.94 8.88
C ARG A 13 2.29 15.59 9.61
N LEU A 14 3.22 16.53 9.75
CA LEU A 14 4.42 16.35 10.55
C LEU A 14 4.12 16.36 12.05
N GLY A 15 2.94 16.86 12.46
CA GLY A 15 2.57 17.00 13.87
C GLY A 15 3.64 17.80 14.63
N ASP A 16 3.92 17.38 15.85
CA ASP A 16 4.91 18.02 16.73
C ASP A 16 6.35 17.52 16.50
N THR A 17 6.66 16.98 15.31
CA THR A 17 8.01 16.50 15.04
C THR A 17 8.97 17.68 14.84
N GLU A 18 10.12 17.65 15.52
CA GLU A 18 11.24 18.62 15.35
C GLU A 18 11.96 18.38 14.02
N ALA A 19 11.25 18.49 12.89
CA ALA A 19 11.80 18.33 11.56
C ALA A 19 11.87 19.68 10.84
N GLU A 20 12.99 19.99 10.22
CA GLU A 20 13.15 21.15 9.34
C GLU A 20 12.41 20.88 8.02
N PRO A 21 11.32 21.59 7.69
CA PRO A 21 10.61 21.39 6.42
C PRO A 21 11.37 22.10 5.29
N VAL A 22 11.61 21.38 4.20
CA VAL A 22 12.27 21.92 3.00
C VAL A 22 11.38 21.70 1.79
N LYS A 23 11.02 22.79 1.09
CA LYS A 23 10.21 22.69 -0.12
C LYS A 23 11.03 22.10 -1.27
N ALA A 24 10.66 20.89 -1.69
CA ALA A 24 11.31 20.20 -2.80
C ALA A 24 10.35 19.24 -3.51
N ASN A 25 10.35 19.30 -4.85
CA ASN A 25 9.71 18.29 -5.66
C ASN A 25 10.75 17.17 -5.93
N VAL A 26 10.36 15.91 -5.75
CA VAL A 26 11.25 14.75 -5.98
C VAL A 26 11.72 14.59 -7.41
N LEU A 27 11.13 15.30 -8.36
CA LEU A 27 11.54 15.39 -9.76
C LEU A 27 12.49 16.57 -10.03
N ASP A 28 12.72 17.44 -9.04
CA ASP A 28 13.66 18.57 -9.14
C ASP A 28 14.97 18.25 -8.43
N ARG A 29 15.95 17.80 -9.22
CA ARG A 29 17.30 17.46 -8.72
C ARG A 29 17.95 18.61 -7.95
N SER A 30 17.78 19.85 -8.40
CA SER A 30 18.38 21.02 -7.77
C SER A 30 17.76 21.30 -6.40
N ALA A 31 16.43 21.13 -6.28
CA ALA A 31 15.74 21.27 -5.00
C ALA A 31 16.15 20.15 -4.02
N LEU A 32 16.26 18.90 -4.51
CA LEU A 32 16.73 17.78 -3.68
C LEU A 32 18.17 17.97 -3.21
N ARG A 33 19.08 18.45 -4.07
CA ARG A 33 20.45 18.76 -3.66
C ARG A 33 20.48 19.77 -2.50
N ARG A 34 19.71 20.85 -2.59
CA ARG A 34 19.61 21.82 -1.46
C ARG A 34 19.10 21.18 -0.17
N ALA A 35 18.10 20.27 -0.28
CA ALA A 35 17.53 19.56 0.85
C ALA A 35 18.52 18.56 1.48
N PHE A 36 19.39 17.92 0.68
CA PHE A 36 20.28 16.86 1.11
C PHE A 36 21.62 17.37 1.65
N ARG A 37 21.95 18.64 1.45
CA ARG A 37 23.22 19.23 1.89
C ARG A 37 23.49 18.98 3.37
N GLY A 38 24.60 18.33 3.69
CA GLY A 38 25.02 17.99 5.05
C GLY A 38 24.19 16.88 5.70
N CYS A 39 23.48 16.06 4.90
CA CYS A 39 22.86 14.83 5.38
C CYS A 39 23.78 13.63 5.14
N ASP A 40 23.84 12.70 6.08
CA ASP A 40 24.57 11.43 5.93
C ASP A 40 23.73 10.36 5.24
N THR A 41 22.42 10.40 5.47
CA THR A 41 21.47 9.40 5.00
C THR A 41 20.19 10.07 4.49
N VAL A 42 19.67 9.56 3.38
CA VAL A 42 18.41 9.99 2.79
C VAL A 42 17.43 8.82 2.75
N PHE A 43 16.19 9.05 3.20
CA PHE A 43 15.07 8.13 3.03
C PHE A 43 14.20 8.65 1.90
N HIS A 44 14.24 7.97 0.75
CA HIS A 44 13.39 8.27 -0.39
C HIS A 44 12.06 7.51 -0.26
N CYS A 45 11.10 8.11 0.47
CA CYS A 45 9.77 7.53 0.72
C CYS A 45 8.71 8.05 -0.26
N ALA A 46 9.07 8.92 -1.19
CA ALA A 46 8.14 9.45 -2.15
C ALA A 46 7.62 8.36 -3.10
N GLY A 47 6.32 8.32 -3.27
CA GLY A 47 5.65 7.36 -4.14
C GLY A 47 4.28 7.88 -4.55
N PHE A 48 3.79 7.36 -5.66
CA PHE A 48 2.44 7.62 -6.13
C PHE A 48 1.71 6.29 -6.30
N VAL A 49 0.79 6.02 -5.38
CA VAL A 49 -0.09 4.84 -5.42
C VAL A 49 -1.36 5.22 -6.15
N GLY A 50 -1.47 4.82 -7.39
CA GLY A 50 -2.60 5.09 -8.27
C GLY A 50 -2.24 4.69 -9.68
N SER A 51 -3.23 4.69 -10.58
CA SER A 51 -3.14 4.23 -11.95
C SER A 51 -3.05 5.37 -12.95
N HIS A 52 -3.64 6.49 -12.63
CA HIS A 52 -3.79 7.58 -13.56
C HIS A 52 -3.39 8.93 -12.97
N PRO A 53 -2.76 9.79 -13.77
CA PRO A 53 -2.23 9.50 -15.10
C PRO A 53 -0.99 8.60 -15.03
N ALA A 54 -0.86 7.64 -15.93
CA ALA A 54 0.24 6.67 -15.96
C ALA A 54 1.61 7.36 -16.02
N GLU A 55 1.75 8.45 -16.77
CA GLU A 55 2.97 9.26 -16.81
C GLU A 55 3.43 9.67 -15.40
N ARG A 56 2.52 10.11 -14.54
CA ARG A 56 2.85 10.49 -13.16
C ARG A 56 3.29 9.29 -12.32
N VAL A 57 2.68 8.13 -12.55
CA VAL A 57 3.10 6.87 -11.88
C VAL A 57 4.55 6.58 -12.20
N TRP A 58 4.94 6.65 -13.48
CA TRP A 58 6.30 6.44 -13.94
C TRP A 58 7.26 7.51 -13.43
N GLN A 59 6.92 8.79 -13.55
CA GLN A 59 7.78 9.88 -13.08
C GLN A 59 8.11 9.75 -11.59
N VAL A 60 7.10 9.48 -10.76
CA VAL A 60 7.29 9.46 -9.30
C VAL A 60 7.86 8.12 -8.82
N ASN A 61 7.51 6.99 -9.41
CA ASN A 61 7.95 5.69 -8.89
C ASN A 61 9.20 5.14 -9.60
N ALA A 62 9.40 5.44 -10.88
CA ALA A 62 10.57 4.97 -11.61
C ALA A 62 11.69 6.01 -11.66
N LEU A 63 11.38 7.26 -12.04
CA LEU A 63 12.40 8.28 -12.28
C LEU A 63 12.90 8.94 -10.99
N SER A 64 12.02 9.20 -10.00
CA SER A 64 12.43 9.95 -8.81
C SER A 64 13.45 9.23 -7.93
N PRO A 65 13.50 7.89 -7.80
CA PRO A 65 14.57 7.21 -7.07
C PRO A 65 15.96 7.49 -7.67
N ARG A 66 16.10 7.44 -8.99
CA ARG A 66 17.33 7.83 -9.67
C ARG A 66 17.74 9.26 -9.35
N ILE A 67 16.81 10.21 -9.51
CA ILE A 67 17.07 11.63 -9.24
C ILE A 67 17.52 11.85 -7.80
N ALA A 68 16.91 11.13 -6.84
CA ALA A 68 17.30 11.19 -5.43
C ALA A 68 18.73 10.68 -5.21
N VAL A 69 19.11 9.54 -5.80
CA VAL A 69 20.47 9.00 -5.71
C VAL A 69 21.50 9.94 -6.35
N GLU A 70 21.20 10.50 -7.53
CA GLU A 70 22.08 11.48 -8.20
C GLU A 70 22.21 12.78 -7.41
N ALA A 71 21.14 13.23 -6.75
CA ALA A 71 21.18 14.40 -5.88
C ALA A 71 21.99 14.14 -4.60
N ALA A 72 21.85 12.93 -4.04
CA ALA A 72 22.60 12.46 -2.87
C ALA A 72 24.10 12.40 -3.17
N ALA A 73 24.49 11.83 -4.30
CA ALA A 73 25.88 11.79 -4.75
C ALA A 73 26.52 13.19 -4.87
N ALA A 74 25.75 14.16 -5.38
CA ALA A 74 26.25 15.53 -5.59
C ALA A 74 26.42 16.33 -4.27
N GLU A 75 25.93 15.82 -3.16
CA GLU A 75 26.03 16.42 -1.81
C GLU A 75 26.75 15.49 -0.81
N ASP A 76 27.53 14.53 -1.32
CA ASP A 76 28.36 13.60 -0.54
C ASP A 76 27.56 12.77 0.50
N VAL A 77 26.29 12.51 0.22
CA VAL A 77 25.45 11.64 1.04
C VAL A 77 25.94 10.21 0.90
N ARG A 78 26.24 9.57 2.02
CA ARG A 78 26.76 8.20 2.04
C ARG A 78 25.71 7.17 1.59
N ARG A 79 24.48 7.28 2.09
CA ARG A 79 23.46 6.22 1.93
C ARG A 79 22.07 6.77 1.57
N VAL A 80 21.40 6.08 0.65
CA VAL A 80 20.00 6.31 0.32
C VAL A 80 19.20 5.02 0.57
N VAL A 81 18.17 5.09 1.41
CA VAL A 81 17.18 4.02 1.58
C VAL A 81 15.98 4.33 0.68
N VAL A 82 15.74 3.47 -0.29
CA VAL A 82 14.66 3.65 -1.28
C VAL A 82 13.45 2.80 -0.89
N THR A 83 12.31 3.46 -0.71
CA THR A 83 11.03 2.79 -0.48
C THR A 83 10.42 2.33 -1.79
N SER A 84 10.56 1.05 -2.08
CA SER A 84 9.86 0.39 -3.16
C SER A 84 8.52 -0.21 -2.66
N SER A 85 8.19 -1.42 -3.04
CA SER A 85 7.01 -2.18 -2.62
C SER A 85 7.22 -3.65 -2.98
N VAL A 86 6.52 -4.58 -2.35
CA VAL A 86 6.40 -5.96 -2.87
C VAL A 86 5.82 -5.98 -4.29
N ALA A 87 5.10 -4.93 -4.69
CA ALA A 87 4.63 -4.78 -6.07
C ALA A 87 5.78 -4.68 -7.08
N GLY A 88 6.95 -4.12 -6.71
CA GLY A 88 8.16 -4.09 -7.53
C GLY A 88 8.84 -5.45 -7.69
N ILE A 89 8.47 -6.44 -6.87
CA ILE A 89 8.85 -7.85 -7.05
C ILE A 89 7.78 -8.59 -7.86
N GLY A 90 6.50 -8.26 -7.62
CA GLY A 90 5.34 -8.87 -8.28
C GLY A 90 4.66 -9.95 -7.44
N PRO A 91 3.53 -10.49 -7.89
CA PRO A 91 2.81 -11.52 -7.14
C PRO A 91 3.58 -12.84 -7.11
N ALA A 92 3.56 -13.50 -5.96
CA ALA A 92 4.09 -14.86 -5.84
C ALA A 92 3.21 -15.86 -6.63
N PRO A 93 3.73 -17.00 -7.07
CA PRO A 93 2.91 -18.05 -7.64
C PRO A 93 1.81 -18.52 -6.69
N ALA A 94 0.74 -19.09 -7.24
CA ALA A 94 -0.37 -19.59 -6.44
C ALA A 94 0.13 -20.64 -5.42
N GLY A 95 -0.22 -20.43 -4.15
CA GLY A 95 0.17 -21.33 -3.05
C GLY A 95 1.59 -21.12 -2.50
N GLU A 96 2.43 -20.33 -3.15
CA GLU A 96 3.79 -20.03 -2.72
C GLU A 96 3.87 -18.75 -1.86
N VAL A 97 5.04 -18.51 -1.29
CA VAL A 97 5.37 -17.28 -0.53
C VAL A 97 6.57 -16.63 -1.22
N GLY A 98 6.39 -15.39 -1.66
CA GLY A 98 7.42 -14.62 -2.36
C GLY A 98 8.55 -14.18 -1.44
N THR A 99 9.70 -13.90 -2.06
CA THR A 99 10.92 -13.41 -1.41
C THR A 99 11.56 -12.29 -2.21
N GLU A 100 12.62 -11.72 -1.69
CA GLU A 100 13.44 -10.73 -2.38
C GLU A 100 14.15 -11.28 -3.63
N ASP A 101 14.38 -12.59 -3.68
CA ASP A 101 15.14 -13.26 -4.72
C ASP A 101 14.28 -13.64 -5.94
N ASP A 102 12.97 -13.42 -5.86
CA ASP A 102 12.06 -13.76 -6.94
C ASP A 102 12.26 -12.85 -8.17
N PHE A 103 12.14 -13.45 -9.34
CA PHE A 103 12.06 -12.69 -10.59
C PHE A 103 10.78 -11.85 -10.63
N TYR A 104 10.89 -10.68 -11.26
CA TYR A 104 9.74 -9.80 -11.44
C TYR A 104 8.62 -10.47 -12.25
N ARG A 105 7.42 -10.47 -11.66
CA ARG A 105 6.22 -11.06 -12.26
C ARG A 105 5.07 -10.09 -12.44
N GLY A 106 5.28 -8.82 -12.07
CA GLY A 106 4.25 -7.77 -12.15
C GLY A 106 3.87 -7.40 -13.58
N GLY A 107 4.77 -7.53 -14.56
CA GLY A 107 4.54 -7.14 -15.94
C GLY A 107 3.32 -7.83 -16.59
N GLY A 108 3.00 -9.06 -16.18
CA GLY A 108 1.81 -9.78 -16.65
C GLY A 108 0.48 -9.19 -16.18
N LEU A 109 0.50 -8.26 -15.19
CA LEU A 109 -0.71 -7.61 -14.70
C LEU A 109 -1.16 -6.45 -15.60
N GLY A 110 -0.27 -5.90 -16.44
CA GLY A 110 -0.54 -4.73 -17.26
C GLY A 110 -0.88 -3.48 -16.43
N LEU A 111 -0.20 -3.29 -15.30
CA LEU A 111 -0.42 -2.20 -14.37
C LEU A 111 0.84 -1.33 -14.23
N ALA A 112 0.69 -0.02 -14.43
CA ALA A 112 1.82 0.91 -14.38
C ALA A 112 2.52 0.96 -13.00
N TYR A 113 1.80 0.75 -11.90
CA TYR A 113 2.39 0.87 -10.57
C TYR A 113 3.41 -0.21 -10.24
N PRO A 114 3.15 -1.52 -10.40
CA PRO A 114 4.16 -2.56 -10.21
C PRO A 114 5.37 -2.38 -11.13
N ASP A 115 5.12 -2.10 -12.42
CA ASP A 115 6.18 -1.90 -13.41
C ASP A 115 7.07 -0.72 -13.05
N ALA A 116 6.49 0.42 -12.68
CA ALA A 116 7.23 1.61 -12.29
C ALA A 116 8.00 1.44 -10.97
N LYS A 117 7.50 0.64 -10.02
CA LYS A 117 8.24 0.31 -8.80
C LYS A 117 9.46 -0.58 -9.10
N HIS A 118 9.27 -1.58 -9.96
CA HIS A 118 10.36 -2.44 -10.41
C HIS A 118 11.46 -1.65 -11.12
N GLU A 119 11.08 -0.82 -12.08
CA GLU A 119 12.01 0.05 -12.83
C GLU A 119 12.72 1.04 -11.90
N GLY A 120 12.01 1.59 -10.90
CA GLY A 120 12.59 2.51 -9.92
C GLY A 120 13.68 1.88 -9.07
N GLU A 121 13.59 0.59 -8.75
CA GLU A 121 14.67 -0.15 -8.10
C GLU A 121 15.90 -0.25 -9.01
N ALA A 122 15.72 -0.64 -10.28
CA ALA A 122 16.78 -0.75 -11.26
C ALA A 122 17.47 0.61 -11.52
N GLU A 123 16.69 1.67 -11.69
CA GLU A 123 17.20 3.04 -11.89
C GLU A 123 18.00 3.55 -10.67
N ALA A 124 17.54 3.29 -9.46
CA ALA A 124 18.24 3.63 -8.23
C ALA A 124 19.59 2.89 -8.12
N LEU A 125 19.59 1.58 -8.37
CA LEU A 125 20.81 0.75 -8.31
C LEU A 125 21.81 1.12 -9.41
N ALA A 126 21.33 1.40 -10.62
CA ALA A 126 22.18 1.87 -11.72
C ALA A 126 22.82 3.23 -11.40
N ALA A 127 22.07 4.15 -10.78
CA ALA A 127 22.62 5.43 -10.33
C ALA A 127 23.63 5.24 -9.18
N ALA A 128 23.33 4.35 -8.22
CA ALA A 128 24.22 3.98 -7.13
C ALA A 128 25.59 3.51 -7.63
N SER A 129 25.59 2.58 -8.57
CA SER A 129 26.81 2.03 -9.19
C SER A 129 27.63 3.11 -9.93
N ARG A 130 26.95 4.03 -10.63
CA ARG A 130 27.63 5.10 -11.37
C ARG A 130 28.27 6.16 -10.47
N HIS A 131 27.68 6.42 -9.32
CA HIS A 131 28.06 7.53 -8.46
C HIS A 131 28.71 7.13 -7.12
N GLY A 132 28.80 5.83 -6.83
CA GLY A 132 29.43 5.35 -5.60
C GLY A 132 28.60 5.59 -4.33
N VAL A 133 27.28 5.76 -4.43
CA VAL A 133 26.37 5.95 -3.29
C VAL A 133 25.85 4.60 -2.83
N GLU A 134 25.83 4.35 -1.53
CA GLU A 134 25.19 3.16 -0.98
C GLU A 134 23.65 3.25 -1.12
N VAL A 135 23.05 2.34 -1.86
CA VAL A 135 21.58 2.23 -1.96
C VAL A 135 21.13 0.94 -1.32
N VAL A 136 20.14 1.04 -0.42
CA VAL A 136 19.41 -0.09 0.16
C VAL A 136 17.95 0.07 -0.20
N ILE A 137 17.32 -1.02 -0.68
CA ILE A 137 15.92 -1.00 -1.08
C ILE A 137 15.07 -1.69 -0.01
N VAL A 138 13.94 -1.12 0.33
CA VAL A 138 12.94 -1.76 1.18
C VAL A 138 11.64 -1.94 0.42
N ASN A 139 11.05 -3.12 0.54
CA ASN A 139 9.82 -3.52 -0.13
C ASN A 139 8.70 -3.77 0.90
N PRO A 140 8.01 -2.71 1.37
CA PRO A 140 6.85 -2.90 2.23
C PRO A 140 5.75 -3.68 1.52
N SER A 141 5.03 -4.51 2.29
CA SER A 141 3.79 -5.14 1.85
C SER A 141 2.59 -4.18 2.05
N TYR A 142 1.40 -4.70 2.31
CA TYR A 142 0.20 -3.89 2.47
C TYR A 142 0.19 -3.22 3.85
N VAL A 143 0.47 -1.91 3.90
CA VAL A 143 0.71 -1.18 5.14
C VAL A 143 -0.59 -0.72 5.79
N PHE A 144 -0.84 -1.15 7.03
CA PHE A 144 -1.91 -0.66 7.90
C PHE A 144 -1.33 0.10 9.10
N GLY A 145 -2.20 0.73 9.87
CA GLY A 145 -1.84 1.38 11.13
C GLY A 145 -2.19 2.87 11.15
N VAL A 146 -1.93 3.46 12.29
CA VAL A 146 -2.29 4.85 12.61
C VAL A 146 -1.16 5.78 12.17
N PRO A 147 -1.44 6.84 11.38
CA PRO A 147 -0.43 7.83 11.01
C PRO A 147 -0.08 8.74 12.21
N VAL A 148 0.99 9.50 12.09
CA VAL A 148 1.37 10.54 13.09
C VAL A 148 0.26 11.58 13.20
N ASP A 149 -0.21 12.11 12.08
CA ASP A 149 -1.39 12.98 12.04
C ASP A 149 -2.66 12.12 12.04
N ARG A 150 -3.31 12.02 13.21
CA ARG A 150 -4.55 11.26 13.41
C ARG A 150 -5.79 12.01 12.94
N SER A 151 -5.70 13.29 12.61
CA SER A 151 -6.84 14.17 12.32
C SER A 151 -7.46 13.93 10.95
N ALA A 152 -6.76 13.24 10.03
CA ALA A 152 -7.19 13.00 8.68
C ALA A 152 -7.12 11.51 8.32
N PRO A 153 -8.03 11.02 7.46
CA PRO A 153 -8.03 9.62 7.03
C PRO A 153 -6.80 9.28 6.22
N GLY A 154 -6.37 8.01 6.27
CA GLY A 154 -5.31 7.48 5.41
C GLY A 154 -5.68 7.57 3.92
N GLU A 155 -4.67 7.74 3.08
CA GLU A 155 -4.89 7.96 1.65
C GLU A 155 -5.03 6.66 0.83
N THR A 156 -4.53 5.54 1.34
CA THR A 156 -4.41 4.30 0.56
C THR A 156 -5.01 3.08 1.27
N SER A 157 -4.17 2.18 1.72
CA SER A 157 -4.53 0.86 2.26
C SER A 157 -5.52 0.91 3.42
N THR A 158 -5.27 1.76 4.41
CA THR A 158 -6.14 1.88 5.59
C THR A 158 -7.54 2.38 5.27
N ARG A 159 -7.73 3.09 4.14
CA ARG A 159 -9.06 3.56 3.70
C ARG A 159 -10.05 2.42 3.49
N MET A 160 -9.59 1.21 3.17
CA MET A 160 -10.47 0.05 3.05
C MET A 160 -11.17 -0.27 4.38
N ILE A 161 -10.44 -0.21 5.50
CA ILE A 161 -11.03 -0.40 6.84
C ILE A 161 -12.05 0.72 7.13
N GLY A 162 -11.68 1.98 6.94
CA GLY A 162 -12.60 3.10 7.12
C GLY A 162 -13.86 3.02 6.23
N ASN A 163 -13.73 2.55 5.00
CA ASN A 163 -14.87 2.32 4.12
C ASN A 163 -15.75 1.15 4.59
N TYR A 164 -15.14 0.08 5.08
CA TYR A 164 -15.87 -1.04 5.66
C TYR A 164 -16.69 -0.61 6.88
N LEU A 165 -16.06 0.03 7.86
CA LEU A 165 -16.73 0.49 9.09
C LEU A 165 -17.92 1.41 8.80
N ARG A 166 -17.86 2.18 7.70
CA ARG A 166 -18.95 3.06 7.23
C ARG A 166 -19.97 2.35 6.34
N GLY A 167 -19.84 1.04 6.11
CA GLY A 167 -20.66 0.31 5.16
C GLY A 167 -20.56 0.82 3.71
N ARG A 168 -19.37 1.25 3.29
CA ARG A 168 -19.10 1.80 1.95
C ARG A 168 -18.21 0.89 1.09
N LEU A 169 -17.86 -0.29 1.58
CA LEU A 169 -17.14 -1.32 0.83
C LEU A 169 -18.17 -2.38 0.39
N PRO A 170 -18.44 -2.54 -0.92
CA PRO A 170 -19.46 -3.46 -1.41
C PRO A 170 -18.96 -4.87 -1.65
N ALA A 171 -17.67 -5.04 -1.95
CA ALA A 171 -17.12 -6.32 -2.39
C ALA A 171 -15.64 -6.44 -2.08
N LEU A 172 -15.17 -7.69 -2.06
CA LEU A 172 -13.76 -8.10 -2.02
C LEU A 172 -13.50 -9.08 -3.16
N VAL A 173 -12.21 -9.34 -3.42
CA VAL A 173 -11.80 -10.44 -4.32
C VAL A 173 -11.17 -11.54 -3.48
N ASP A 174 -11.38 -12.79 -3.87
CA ASP A 174 -10.75 -13.96 -3.24
C ASP A 174 -9.27 -14.04 -3.63
N GLY A 175 -8.43 -13.27 -2.96
CA GLY A 175 -6.98 -13.21 -3.13
C GLY A 175 -6.25 -13.19 -1.81
N GLN A 176 -4.92 -13.18 -1.88
CA GLN A 176 -4.05 -13.21 -0.71
C GLN A 176 -3.28 -11.89 -0.59
N THR A 177 -3.06 -11.45 0.64
CA THR A 177 -2.25 -10.26 0.94
C THR A 177 -1.29 -10.54 2.09
N ASN A 178 -0.35 -9.64 2.30
CA ASN A 178 0.52 -9.63 3.46
C ASN A 178 0.35 -8.26 4.13
N VAL A 179 -0.08 -8.23 5.37
CA VAL A 179 -0.37 -7.01 6.14
C VAL A 179 0.76 -6.71 7.10
N VAL A 180 1.24 -5.48 7.09
CA VAL A 180 2.30 -4.98 7.98
C VAL A 180 1.88 -3.69 8.66
N ASP A 181 2.35 -3.48 9.90
CA ASP A 181 2.12 -2.24 10.64
C ASP A 181 3.05 -1.12 10.15
N VAL A 182 2.52 0.09 9.99
CA VAL A 182 3.30 1.27 9.54
C VAL A 182 4.47 1.58 10.46
N ARG A 183 4.35 1.33 11.78
CA ARG A 183 5.43 1.52 12.75
C ARG A 183 6.55 0.52 12.56
N ASP A 184 6.25 -0.71 12.14
CA ASP A 184 7.23 -1.73 11.83
C ASP A 184 7.93 -1.42 10.51
N VAL A 185 7.19 -0.92 9.52
CA VAL A 185 7.78 -0.42 8.27
C VAL A 185 8.74 0.73 8.55
N ALA A 186 8.33 1.72 9.35
CA ALA A 186 9.21 2.83 9.75
C ALA A 186 10.49 2.33 10.46
N LYS A 187 10.34 1.40 11.41
CA LYS A 187 11.49 0.76 12.08
C LYS A 187 12.37 -0.01 11.10
N GLY A 188 11.75 -0.70 10.14
CA GLY A 188 12.45 -1.41 9.06
C GLY A 188 13.33 -0.48 8.20
N HIS A 189 12.84 0.74 7.90
CA HIS A 189 13.65 1.74 7.19
C HIS A 189 14.88 2.16 7.99
N LEU A 190 14.73 2.43 9.29
CA LEU A 190 15.86 2.77 10.17
C LEU A 190 16.87 1.64 10.24
N LEU A 191 16.42 0.41 10.41
CA LEU A 191 17.27 -0.78 10.43
C LEU A 191 17.99 -0.99 9.08
N ALA A 192 17.31 -0.75 7.96
CA ALA A 192 17.92 -0.81 6.64
C ALA A 192 18.99 0.28 6.44
N ALA A 193 18.79 1.47 7.02
CA ALA A 193 19.80 2.52 7.02
C ALA A 193 21.04 2.16 7.85
N GLU A 194 20.84 1.44 8.96
CA GLU A 194 21.90 1.07 9.91
C GLU A 194 22.67 -0.20 9.46
N HIS A 195 21.93 -1.24 9.05
CA HIS A 195 22.46 -2.59 8.87
C HIS A 195 22.32 -3.13 7.44
N GLY A 196 21.55 -2.43 6.58
CA GLY A 196 21.31 -2.90 5.22
C GLY A 196 22.57 -2.98 4.37
N THR A 197 22.73 -4.07 3.65
CA THR A 197 23.82 -4.26 2.69
C THR A 197 23.57 -3.43 1.44
N PRO A 198 24.50 -2.57 0.98
CA PRO A 198 24.35 -1.82 -0.25
C PRO A 198 24.07 -2.73 -1.46
N GLY A 199 23.11 -2.33 -2.30
CA GLY A 199 22.66 -3.10 -3.45
C GLY A 199 21.55 -4.12 -3.16
N GLU A 200 21.29 -4.41 -1.88
CA GLU A 200 20.30 -5.41 -1.48
C GLU A 200 18.92 -4.80 -1.27
N ARG A 201 17.90 -5.67 -1.42
CA ARG A 201 16.50 -5.34 -1.10
C ARG A 201 16.01 -6.22 0.04
N TYR A 202 15.07 -5.66 0.82
CA TYR A 202 14.51 -6.27 2.02
C TYR A 202 12.99 -6.15 2.05
N VAL A 203 12.29 -7.27 2.07
CA VAL A 203 10.83 -7.29 2.25
C VAL A 203 10.49 -6.90 3.69
N LEU A 204 9.79 -5.78 3.84
CA LEU A 204 9.20 -5.34 5.10
C LEU A 204 7.74 -5.79 5.17
N GLY A 205 7.54 -7.10 5.23
CA GLY A 205 6.22 -7.73 5.36
C GLY A 205 5.87 -8.07 6.80
N GLY A 206 4.61 -8.42 7.03
CA GLY A 206 4.06 -8.80 8.33
C GLY A 206 3.39 -10.17 8.30
N HIS A 207 2.07 -10.20 8.13
CA HIS A 207 1.24 -11.38 8.24
C HIS A 207 0.53 -11.70 6.93
N ASP A 208 0.69 -12.92 6.44
CA ASP A 208 -0.05 -13.43 5.30
C ASP A 208 -1.49 -13.72 5.69
N ILE A 209 -2.45 -13.19 4.93
CA ILE A 209 -3.88 -13.37 5.17
C ILE A 209 -4.68 -13.22 3.87
N GLY A 210 -5.77 -13.96 3.71
CA GLY A 210 -6.73 -13.72 2.61
C GLY A 210 -7.60 -12.49 2.89
N TRP A 211 -8.01 -11.77 1.83
CA TRP A 211 -8.85 -10.58 1.99
C TRP A 211 -10.14 -10.86 2.75
N VAL A 212 -10.79 -11.98 2.49
CA VAL A 212 -12.03 -12.38 3.19
C VAL A 212 -11.76 -12.58 4.69
N ALA A 213 -10.73 -13.34 5.04
CA ALA A 213 -10.35 -13.58 6.44
C ALA A 213 -9.92 -12.29 7.16
N LEU A 214 -9.28 -11.36 6.44
CA LEU A 214 -8.92 -10.04 6.98
C LEU A 214 -10.17 -9.26 7.40
N PHE A 215 -11.20 -9.21 6.54
CA PHE A 215 -12.43 -8.49 6.85
C PHE A 215 -13.34 -9.24 7.82
N ASP A 216 -13.29 -10.58 7.88
CA ASP A 216 -13.88 -11.34 8.99
C ASP A 216 -13.29 -10.88 10.33
N ARG A 217 -11.95 -10.74 10.39
CA ARG A 217 -11.26 -10.29 11.61
C ARG A 217 -11.57 -8.82 11.95
N VAL A 218 -11.66 -7.94 10.94
CA VAL A 218 -12.10 -6.54 11.14
C VAL A 218 -13.52 -6.50 11.70
N ALA A 219 -14.43 -7.33 11.19
CA ALA A 219 -15.80 -7.42 11.70
C ALA A 219 -15.86 -7.92 13.15
N GLU A 220 -15.07 -8.92 13.49
CA GLU A 220 -14.96 -9.44 14.86
C GLU A 220 -14.44 -8.38 15.84
N LEU A 221 -13.35 -7.71 15.49
CA LEU A 221 -12.70 -6.73 16.36
C LEU A 221 -13.52 -5.44 16.53
N SER A 222 -14.20 -4.99 15.47
CA SER A 222 -15.00 -3.76 15.49
C SER A 222 -16.43 -3.96 15.99
N GLY A 223 -16.95 -5.19 15.98
CA GLY A 223 -18.35 -5.47 16.20
C GLY A 223 -19.29 -5.02 15.07
N VAL A 224 -18.73 -4.39 14.01
CA VAL A 224 -19.47 -3.88 12.86
C VAL A 224 -19.53 -4.95 11.78
N ARG A 225 -20.75 -5.26 11.30
CA ARG A 225 -20.96 -6.24 10.22
C ARG A 225 -21.68 -5.59 9.05
N HIS A 226 -21.06 -5.65 7.88
CA HIS A 226 -21.65 -5.26 6.61
C HIS A 226 -21.42 -6.35 5.58
N PRO A 227 -22.44 -6.75 4.81
CA PRO A 227 -22.29 -7.78 3.80
C PRO A 227 -21.34 -7.31 2.70
N LEU A 228 -20.35 -8.13 2.37
CA LEU A 228 -19.41 -7.94 1.28
C LEU A 228 -19.59 -9.05 0.26
N LEU A 229 -19.77 -8.70 -1.01
CA LEU A 229 -19.76 -9.68 -2.08
C LEU A 229 -18.32 -10.18 -2.29
N VAL A 230 -18.13 -11.49 -2.33
CA VAL A 230 -16.84 -12.09 -2.66
C VAL A 230 -16.79 -12.39 -4.15
N LEU A 231 -16.04 -11.57 -4.87
CA LEU A 231 -15.86 -11.69 -6.31
C LEU A 231 -14.83 -12.76 -6.66
N SER A 232 -14.95 -13.34 -7.84
CA SER A 232 -13.95 -14.25 -8.38
C SER A 232 -12.67 -13.50 -8.80
N ARG A 233 -11.56 -14.22 -8.94
CA ARG A 233 -10.27 -13.63 -9.37
C ARG A 233 -10.33 -13.01 -10.76
N GLU A 234 -11.23 -13.47 -11.61
CA GLU A 234 -11.46 -12.97 -12.97
C GLU A 234 -12.22 -11.63 -13.00
N ALA A 235 -12.79 -11.21 -11.88
CA ALA A 235 -13.58 -9.97 -11.78
C ALA A 235 -12.80 -8.73 -12.24
N GLY A 236 -11.49 -8.68 -11.99
CA GLY A 236 -10.62 -7.60 -12.44
C GLY A 236 -10.54 -7.48 -13.95
N GLU A 237 -10.39 -8.60 -14.67
CA GLU A 237 -10.36 -8.61 -16.13
C GLU A 237 -11.74 -8.25 -16.74
N LEU A 238 -12.81 -8.73 -16.11
CA LEU A 238 -14.17 -8.36 -16.53
C LEU A 238 -14.42 -6.87 -16.34
N ALA A 239 -14.01 -6.29 -15.21
CA ALA A 239 -14.10 -4.86 -14.94
C ALA A 239 -13.28 -4.04 -15.95
N ARG A 240 -12.06 -4.47 -16.29
CA ARG A 240 -11.21 -3.82 -17.30
C ARG A 240 -11.88 -3.79 -18.67
N LYS A 241 -12.50 -4.89 -19.10
CA LYS A 241 -13.27 -4.95 -20.34
C LYS A 241 -14.48 -4.02 -20.32
N ALA A 242 -15.19 -3.95 -19.19
CA ALA A 242 -16.33 -3.05 -19.01
C ALA A 242 -15.89 -1.59 -19.06
N GLU A 243 -14.82 -1.22 -18.36
CA GLU A 243 -14.26 0.16 -18.37
C GLU A 243 -13.80 0.56 -19.77
N ALA A 244 -13.14 -0.34 -20.52
CA ALA A 244 -12.75 -0.11 -21.92
C ALA A 244 -13.95 0.08 -22.84
N ALA A 245 -15.10 -0.51 -22.53
CA ALA A 245 -16.37 -0.35 -23.24
C ALA A 245 -17.18 0.89 -22.76
N GLY A 246 -16.63 1.71 -21.85
CA GLY A 246 -17.26 2.91 -21.32
C GLY A 246 -18.22 2.68 -20.14
N PHE A 247 -18.23 1.50 -19.53
CA PHE A 247 -19.02 1.19 -18.34
C PHE A 247 -18.15 1.28 -17.08
N PRO A 248 -18.24 2.36 -16.28
CA PRO A 248 -17.41 2.53 -15.10
C PRO A 248 -17.73 1.46 -14.03
N SER A 249 -16.69 0.83 -13.49
CA SER A 249 -16.82 -0.08 -12.37
C SER A 249 -16.86 0.70 -11.03
N PRO A 250 -17.68 0.30 -10.06
CA PRO A 250 -17.68 0.87 -8.71
C PRO A 250 -16.36 0.68 -7.97
N ILE A 251 -15.64 -0.40 -8.24
CA ILE A 251 -14.27 -0.67 -7.79
C ILE A 251 -13.39 -0.64 -9.02
N SER A 252 -12.28 0.09 -8.99
CA SER A 252 -11.39 0.18 -10.15
C SER A 252 -10.92 -1.21 -10.60
N ALA A 253 -10.89 -1.46 -11.90
CA ALA A 253 -10.41 -2.72 -12.46
C ALA A 253 -9.01 -3.08 -11.95
N GLU A 254 -8.11 -2.09 -11.83
CA GLU A 254 -6.77 -2.28 -11.27
C GLU A 254 -6.79 -2.73 -9.82
N GLY A 255 -7.64 -2.14 -8.98
CA GLY A 255 -7.80 -2.56 -7.59
C GLY A 255 -8.24 -4.02 -7.50
N LEU A 256 -9.20 -4.43 -8.35
CA LEU A 256 -9.66 -5.82 -8.43
C LEU A 256 -8.57 -6.76 -8.93
N VAL A 257 -7.80 -6.36 -9.96
CA VAL A 257 -6.67 -7.16 -10.48
C VAL A 257 -5.60 -7.34 -9.40
N LEU A 258 -5.22 -6.28 -8.68
CA LEU A 258 -4.25 -6.37 -7.59
C LEU A 258 -4.77 -7.26 -6.44
N MET A 259 -6.01 -7.08 -6.00
CA MET A 259 -6.58 -7.89 -4.93
C MET A 259 -6.68 -9.38 -5.28
N ALA A 260 -6.83 -9.72 -6.57
CA ALA A 260 -6.95 -11.10 -7.04
C ALA A 260 -5.65 -11.91 -6.95
N GLN A 261 -4.51 -11.24 -6.76
CA GLN A 261 -3.19 -11.88 -6.78
C GLN A 261 -2.82 -12.52 -5.44
N ASN A 262 -1.71 -13.26 -5.48
CA ASN A 262 -1.08 -13.82 -4.30
C ASN A 262 0.08 -12.91 -3.84
N TRP A 263 -0.19 -12.05 -2.86
CA TRP A 263 0.80 -11.15 -2.26
C TRP A 263 1.35 -11.67 -0.93
N ARG A 264 1.51 -12.98 -0.78
CA ARG A 264 2.16 -13.57 0.38
C ARG A 264 3.66 -13.38 0.28
N TYR A 265 4.30 -12.89 1.35
CA TYR A 265 5.73 -12.55 1.32
C TYR A 265 6.45 -12.90 2.62
N SER A 266 7.67 -13.42 2.50
CA SER A 266 8.55 -13.73 3.61
C SER A 266 9.49 -12.56 3.95
N SER A 267 9.48 -12.12 5.19
CA SER A 267 10.46 -11.15 5.73
C SER A 267 11.66 -11.83 6.39
N ARG A 268 11.97 -13.08 6.04
CA ARG A 268 13.02 -13.87 6.69
C ARG A 268 14.39 -13.20 6.58
N LYS A 269 14.71 -12.65 5.42
CA LYS A 269 15.97 -11.92 5.16
C LYS A 269 16.06 -10.68 6.05
N ALA A 270 15.05 -9.84 6.07
CA ALA A 270 15.00 -8.65 6.92
C ALA A 270 15.13 -9.00 8.42
N ARG A 271 14.49 -10.09 8.85
CA ARG A 271 14.63 -10.57 10.25
C ARG A 271 16.03 -11.02 10.58
N ARG A 272 16.68 -11.76 9.68
CA ARG A 272 18.04 -12.30 9.88
C ARG A 272 19.10 -11.23 9.85
N GLU A 273 19.04 -10.32 8.88
CA GLU A 273 20.11 -9.39 8.55
C GLU A 273 19.94 -8.01 9.21
N LEU A 274 18.68 -7.56 9.37
CA LEU A 274 18.40 -6.26 9.95
C LEU A 274 17.88 -6.34 11.41
N GLY A 275 17.56 -7.52 11.91
CA GLY A 275 16.88 -7.65 13.19
C GLY A 275 15.41 -7.19 13.17
N TYR A 276 14.79 -7.15 11.97
CA TYR A 276 13.42 -6.71 11.76
C TYR A 276 12.42 -7.56 12.56
N ARG A 277 11.46 -6.91 13.20
CA ARG A 277 10.39 -7.55 13.97
C ARG A 277 9.04 -6.92 13.63
N VAL A 278 7.98 -7.71 13.71
CA VAL A 278 6.62 -7.28 13.38
C VAL A 278 5.69 -7.43 14.58
N ARG A 279 4.75 -6.51 14.73
CA ARG A 279 3.64 -6.58 15.68
C ARG A 279 2.65 -7.67 15.29
N GLY A 280 1.88 -8.14 16.26
CA GLY A 280 0.75 -9.03 15.98
C GLY A 280 -0.32 -8.33 15.12
N LEU A 281 -0.91 -9.07 14.19
CA LEU A 281 -1.92 -8.56 13.26
C LEU A 281 -3.11 -7.92 13.99
N GLU A 282 -3.60 -8.56 15.04
CA GLU A 282 -4.73 -8.06 15.82
C GLU A 282 -4.48 -6.68 16.42
N ARG A 283 -3.27 -6.45 16.94
CA ARG A 283 -2.90 -5.13 17.48
C ARG A 283 -2.93 -4.06 16.39
N THR A 284 -2.39 -4.37 15.21
CA THR A 284 -2.40 -3.45 14.07
C THR A 284 -3.82 -3.13 13.61
N LEU A 285 -4.68 -4.15 13.55
CA LEU A 285 -6.08 -3.98 13.15
C LEU A 285 -6.85 -3.20 14.20
N SER A 286 -6.74 -3.54 15.50
CA SER A 286 -7.42 -2.82 16.58
C SER A 286 -7.05 -1.34 16.59
N ASP A 287 -5.75 -1.01 16.59
CA ASP A 287 -5.29 0.39 16.57
C ASP A 287 -5.85 1.14 15.34
N THR A 288 -5.92 0.48 14.18
CA THR A 288 -6.46 1.09 12.94
C THR A 288 -7.98 1.28 13.02
N ILE A 289 -8.71 0.31 13.56
CA ILE A 289 -10.16 0.36 13.76
C ILE A 289 -10.52 1.48 14.73
N ASP A 290 -9.85 1.54 15.89
CA ASP A 290 -10.07 2.56 16.91
C ASP A 290 -9.88 3.96 16.33
N TRP A 291 -8.78 4.17 15.59
CA TRP A 291 -8.53 5.45 14.93
C TRP A 291 -9.63 5.83 13.92
N TYR A 292 -10.07 4.90 13.07
CA TYR A 292 -11.15 5.19 12.13
C TYR A 292 -12.49 5.41 12.83
N SER A 293 -12.76 4.74 13.95
CA SER A 293 -13.96 4.96 14.77
C SER A 293 -13.97 6.38 15.35
N GLU A 294 -12.84 6.86 15.89
CA GLU A 294 -12.68 8.25 16.33
C GLU A 294 -12.98 9.26 15.19
N LEU A 295 -12.46 9.01 13.97
CA LEU A 295 -12.70 9.88 12.81
C LEU A 295 -14.16 9.84 12.33
N ILE A 296 -14.86 8.74 12.52
CA ILE A 296 -16.29 8.60 12.20
C ILE A 296 -17.12 9.34 13.24
N GLU A 297 -16.85 9.13 14.51
CA GLU A 297 -17.57 9.75 15.65
C GLU A 297 -17.39 11.28 15.67
N SER A 298 -16.20 11.78 15.37
CA SER A 298 -15.93 13.23 15.26
C SER A 298 -16.56 13.89 14.03
N GLY A 299 -17.15 13.10 13.12
CA GLY A 299 -17.71 13.61 11.86
C GLY A 299 -16.66 13.99 10.81
N THR A 300 -15.38 13.80 11.06
CA THR A 300 -14.29 14.10 10.11
C THR A 300 -14.46 13.32 8.81
N LEU A 301 -14.96 12.10 8.87
CA LEU A 301 -15.35 11.28 7.73
C LEU A 301 -16.80 11.50 7.30
N GLY A 302 -17.44 12.61 7.71
CA GLY A 302 -18.82 12.95 7.40
C GLY A 302 -19.09 13.08 5.90
N GLY A 303 -20.33 13.00 5.58
CA GLY A 303 -21.14 13.38 4.44
C GLY A 303 -20.52 13.91 3.15
N GLY A 304 -19.74 13.11 2.43
CA GLY A 304 -19.49 13.38 1.01
C GLY A 304 -20.70 12.96 0.16
N ARG A 305 -20.80 13.47 -1.09
CA ARG A 305 -21.79 12.96 -2.06
C ARG A 305 -21.68 11.44 -2.18
N PRO A 306 -22.79 10.70 -2.30
CA PRO A 306 -22.76 9.27 -2.50
C PRO A 306 -21.90 8.91 -3.71
N SER A 307 -20.87 8.10 -3.49
CA SER A 307 -20.09 7.54 -4.59
C SER A 307 -20.78 6.30 -5.16
N ALA A 308 -20.46 5.90 -6.40
CA ALA A 308 -20.95 4.64 -6.96
C ALA A 308 -20.67 3.46 -6.02
N LEU A 309 -19.49 3.47 -5.37
CA LEU A 309 -19.08 2.48 -4.37
C LEU A 309 -20.06 2.45 -3.16
N SER A 310 -20.40 3.62 -2.61
CA SER A 310 -21.31 3.73 -1.47
C SER A 310 -22.73 3.34 -1.82
N LEU A 311 -23.18 3.60 -3.06
CA LEU A 311 -24.49 3.17 -3.56
C LEU A 311 -24.56 1.65 -3.74
N ALA A 312 -23.49 1.04 -4.30
CA ALA A 312 -23.40 -0.41 -4.42
C ALA A 312 -23.42 -1.08 -3.05
N ALA A 313 -22.68 -0.57 -2.07
CA ALA A 313 -22.70 -1.07 -0.70
C ALA A 313 -24.06 -0.88 -0.01
N ALA A 314 -24.77 0.21 -0.29
CA ALA A 314 -26.15 0.40 0.19
C ALA A 314 -27.09 -0.63 -0.41
N GLY A 315 -26.94 -0.95 -1.70
CA GLY A 315 -27.69 -2.02 -2.37
C GLY A 315 -27.45 -3.38 -1.72
N MET A 316 -26.21 -3.71 -1.37
CA MET A 316 -25.89 -4.95 -0.65
C MET A 316 -26.56 -5.04 0.72
N ARG A 317 -26.59 -3.97 1.50
CA ARG A 317 -27.30 -3.93 2.78
C ARG A 317 -28.81 -4.07 2.62
N MET A 318 -29.37 -3.50 1.55
CA MET A 318 -30.78 -3.68 1.22
C MET A 318 -31.08 -5.14 0.85
N ALA A 319 -30.23 -5.76 0.02
CA ALA A 319 -30.35 -7.16 -0.35
C ALA A 319 -30.27 -8.11 0.86
N GLU A 320 -29.47 -7.77 1.86
CA GLU A 320 -29.42 -8.51 3.12
C GLU A 320 -30.72 -8.35 3.91
N ARG A 321 -31.22 -7.12 4.09
CA ARG A 321 -32.47 -6.85 4.80
C ARG A 321 -33.70 -7.52 4.16
N THR A 322 -33.72 -7.64 2.85
CA THR A 322 -34.80 -8.30 2.09
C THR A 322 -34.63 -9.81 1.99
N GLY A 323 -33.53 -10.37 2.52
CA GLY A 323 -33.24 -11.80 2.44
C GLY A 323 -32.69 -12.28 1.10
N ALA A 324 -32.47 -11.38 0.13
CA ALA A 324 -31.92 -11.75 -1.18
C ALA A 324 -30.54 -12.39 -1.10
N LEU A 325 -29.71 -12.00 -0.12
CA LEU A 325 -28.40 -12.63 0.12
C LEU A 325 -28.50 -14.04 0.71
N ALA A 326 -29.63 -14.42 1.31
CA ALA A 326 -29.82 -15.76 1.82
C ALA A 326 -29.80 -16.82 0.71
N ALA A 327 -30.28 -16.47 -0.48
CA ALA A 327 -30.21 -17.33 -1.66
C ALA A 327 -28.75 -17.55 -2.09
N LEU A 328 -27.91 -16.51 -2.10
CA LEU A 328 -26.47 -16.64 -2.39
C LEU A 328 -25.77 -17.52 -1.34
N ARG A 329 -26.04 -17.32 -0.05
CA ARG A 329 -25.50 -18.16 1.04
C ARG A 329 -25.97 -19.62 0.94
N ALA A 330 -27.15 -19.88 0.41
CA ALA A 330 -27.59 -21.24 0.13
C ALA A 330 -26.79 -21.89 -1.02
N VAL A 331 -26.50 -21.12 -2.06
CA VAL A 331 -25.66 -21.56 -3.21
C VAL A 331 -24.22 -21.81 -2.78
N GLU A 332 -23.67 -21.05 -1.84
CA GLU A 332 -22.30 -21.25 -1.30
C GLU A 332 -22.06 -22.68 -0.84
N ARG A 333 -23.05 -23.27 -0.14
CA ARG A 333 -22.97 -24.65 0.36
C ARG A 333 -22.93 -25.68 -0.76
N TYR A 334 -23.53 -25.35 -1.91
CA TYR A 334 -23.58 -26.24 -3.07
C TYR A 334 -22.33 -26.09 -3.94
N VAL A 335 -21.84 -24.87 -4.09
CA VAL A 335 -20.67 -24.55 -4.96
C VAL A 335 -19.33 -24.74 -4.23
N GLY A 336 -19.35 -24.86 -2.89
CA GLY A 336 -18.16 -24.99 -2.07
C GLY A 336 -17.27 -23.73 -2.05
N ARG A 337 -17.83 -22.58 -2.42
CA ARG A 337 -17.11 -21.29 -2.48
C ARG A 337 -17.90 -20.21 -1.75
N ARG A 338 -17.21 -19.42 -0.91
CA ARG A 338 -17.81 -18.28 -0.22
C ARG A 338 -18.10 -17.14 -1.21
N MET A 339 -19.33 -16.66 -1.22
CA MET A 339 -19.81 -15.59 -2.11
C MET A 339 -20.16 -14.31 -1.35
N VAL A 340 -20.41 -14.41 -0.05
CA VAL A 340 -20.74 -13.28 0.83
C VAL A 340 -19.88 -13.37 2.09
N ALA A 341 -19.14 -12.33 2.38
CA ALA A 341 -18.39 -12.12 3.63
C ALA A 341 -19.23 -11.29 4.63
N PRO A 342 -18.81 -11.17 5.91
CA PRO A 342 -19.58 -10.69 7.04
C PRO A 342 -20.17 -9.31 6.86
#